data_882539eb303efc39602ebf7416ccd88c
#
_entry.id   882539eb303efc39602ebf7416ccd88c
#
_cell.length_a   1.000
_cell.length_b   1.000
_cell.length_c   1.000
_cell.angle_alpha   90.00
_cell.angle_beta   90.00
_cell.angle_gamma   90.00
#
_symmetry.space_group_name_H-M   'P 1'
#
loop_
_entity.id
_entity.type
_entity.pdbx_description
1 polymer ?
#
loop_
_entity_poly.entity_id
_entity_poly.type
_entity_poly.pdbx_seq_one_letter_code
_entity_poly.pdbx_strand_id
1 'polypeptide(L)'
;SWSFLDVYFVLDIIEKVLIGYFFVGIVMRVLPQMQDNRAIIDCLLIVSEGAAAFLILTRRPTRNASLRFFDWTVTAIGTIFPLLAAPSATQPLAPLAFCGTVMALGFILQISAKLTLRRSFGLVPANRGVKIGGPYKFIRHPMYAGYLMAHIGFFLAHPSLWNFAIYATA
;
A
#
# COMPACT_ATOMS: atom_id res chain seq x y z
N SER A 1 9.06 35.45 1.42
CA SER A 1 9.29 34.42 0.38
C SER A 1 9.40 33.08 1.09
N TRP A 2 8.47 32.18 0.80
CA TRP A 2 8.53 30.79 1.28
C TRP A 2 9.82 30.17 0.75
N SER A 3 10.63 29.58 1.62
CA SER A 3 11.81 28.87 1.18
C SER A 3 11.37 27.54 0.52
N PHE A 4 12.16 27.01 -0.44
CA PHE A 4 11.89 25.70 -1.02
C PHE A 4 11.75 24.60 0.04
N LEU A 5 12.41 24.75 1.19
CA LEU A 5 12.33 23.84 2.33
C LEU A 5 10.91 23.80 2.94
N ASP A 6 10.21 24.93 2.96
CA ASP A 6 8.86 25.02 3.52
C ASP A 6 7.85 24.26 2.65
N VAL A 7 8.00 24.30 1.32
CA VAL A 7 7.12 23.58 0.38
C VAL A 7 7.23 22.06 0.55
N TYR A 8 8.45 21.51 0.62
CA TYR A 8 8.64 20.06 0.82
C TYR A 8 8.10 19.59 2.18
N PHE A 9 8.24 20.40 3.20
CA PHE A 9 7.72 20.10 4.53
C PHE A 9 6.19 20.09 4.55
N VAL A 10 5.55 21.07 3.93
CA VAL A 10 4.08 21.13 3.81
C VAL A 10 3.54 19.93 3.01
N LEU A 11 4.16 19.59 1.88
CA LEU A 11 3.76 18.45 1.07
C LEU A 11 3.91 17.12 1.85
N ASP A 12 4.96 16.94 2.64
CA ASP A 12 5.16 15.75 3.47
C ASP A 12 4.08 15.64 4.57
N ILE A 13 3.68 16.76 5.17
CA ILE A 13 2.59 16.78 6.15
C ILE A 13 1.26 16.42 5.48
N ILE A 14 0.94 17.03 4.33
CA ILE A 14 -0.31 16.74 3.60
C ILE A 14 -0.37 15.24 3.25
N GLU A 15 0.71 14.67 2.72
CA GLU A 15 0.79 13.26 2.39
C GLU A 15 0.52 12.37 3.62
N LYS A 16 1.16 12.66 4.75
CA LYS A 16 0.98 11.90 6.01
C LYS A 16 -0.44 12.00 6.53
N VAL A 17 -1.04 13.19 6.51
CA VAL A 17 -2.42 13.40 6.97
C VAL A 17 -3.40 12.63 6.08
N LEU A 18 -3.24 12.71 4.75
CA LEU A 18 -4.10 11.98 3.81
C LEU A 18 -4.01 10.47 4.01
N ILE A 19 -2.79 9.92 4.10
CA ILE A 19 -2.59 8.48 4.30
C ILE A 19 -3.17 8.04 5.65
N GLY A 20 -2.94 8.80 6.72
CA GLY A 20 -3.55 8.52 8.02
C GLY A 20 -5.07 8.51 7.97
N TYR A 21 -5.68 9.50 7.32
CA TYR A 21 -7.13 9.60 7.14
C TYR A 21 -7.69 8.39 6.37
N PHE A 22 -7.11 8.04 5.23
CA PHE A 22 -7.58 6.91 4.43
C PHE A 22 -7.31 5.56 5.11
N PHE A 23 -6.21 5.44 5.86
CA PHE A 23 -5.93 4.23 6.64
C PHE A 23 -6.96 4.04 7.77
N VAL A 24 -7.32 5.09 8.49
CA VAL A 24 -8.41 5.01 9.47
C VAL A 24 -9.72 4.63 8.76
N GLY A 25 -9.99 5.19 7.59
CA GLY A 25 -11.15 4.87 6.78
C GLY A 25 -11.25 3.40 6.39
N ILE A 26 -10.15 2.73 6.00
CA ILE A 26 -10.18 1.29 5.70
C ILE A 26 -10.38 0.46 6.96
N VAL A 27 -9.73 0.81 8.06
CA VAL A 27 -9.93 0.12 9.36
C VAL A 27 -11.39 0.18 9.79
N MET A 28 -12.01 1.35 9.72
CA MET A 28 -13.42 1.54 10.10
C MET A 28 -14.41 0.80 9.19
N ARG A 29 -14.05 0.54 7.94
CA ARG A 29 -14.87 -0.25 6.99
C ARG A 29 -14.70 -1.75 7.17
N VAL A 30 -13.49 -2.22 7.42
CA VAL A 30 -13.14 -3.64 7.46
C VAL A 30 -13.41 -4.23 8.85
N LEU A 31 -13.08 -3.52 9.92
CA LEU A 31 -13.14 -4.02 11.29
C LEU A 31 -14.53 -4.55 11.70
N PRO A 32 -15.66 -3.89 11.38
CA PRO A 32 -16.99 -4.39 11.73
C PRO A 32 -17.37 -5.70 11.03
N GLN A 33 -16.72 -6.03 9.92
CA GLN A 33 -17.02 -7.19 9.08
C GLN A 33 -16.11 -8.40 9.36
N MET A 34 -15.19 -8.26 10.31
CA MET A 34 -14.21 -9.32 10.68
C MET A 34 -14.82 -10.55 11.36
N GLN A 35 -16.13 -10.61 11.55
CA GLN A 35 -16.80 -11.73 12.26
C GLN A 35 -17.06 -12.95 11.35
N ASP A 36 -16.82 -12.85 10.06
CA ASP A 36 -17.02 -13.90 9.06
C ASP A 36 -15.78 -14.80 8.91
N ASN A 37 -15.96 -15.90 8.17
CA ASN A 37 -14.88 -16.83 7.80
C ASN A 37 -13.77 -16.17 6.93
N ARG A 38 -13.91 -14.89 6.54
CA ARG A 38 -12.94 -14.07 5.82
C ARG A 38 -12.09 -13.18 6.74
N ALA A 39 -12.30 -13.22 8.05
CA ALA A 39 -11.63 -12.35 9.01
C ALA A 39 -10.09 -12.36 8.87
N ILE A 40 -9.48 -13.50 8.53
CA ILE A 40 -8.03 -13.59 8.32
C ILE A 40 -7.60 -12.76 7.10
N ILE A 41 -8.37 -12.79 6.01
CA ILE A 41 -8.10 -12.04 4.78
C ILE A 41 -8.21 -10.54 5.04
N ASP A 42 -9.25 -10.14 5.75
CA ASP A 42 -9.50 -8.76 6.14
C ASP A 42 -8.40 -8.24 7.08
N CYS A 43 -7.95 -9.07 8.01
CA CYS A 43 -6.83 -8.79 8.90
C CYS A 43 -5.52 -8.58 8.11
N LEU A 44 -5.24 -9.47 7.15
CA LEU A 44 -4.06 -9.35 6.29
C LEU A 44 -4.08 -8.07 5.46
N LEU A 45 -5.25 -7.62 4.99
CA LEU A 45 -5.37 -6.34 4.29
C LEU A 45 -5.01 -5.19 5.22
N ILE A 46 -5.61 -5.09 6.42
CA ILE A 46 -5.32 -4.01 7.37
C ILE A 46 -3.83 -4.01 7.76
N VAL A 47 -3.24 -5.17 8.01
CA VAL A 47 -1.81 -5.27 8.39
C VAL A 47 -0.91 -4.86 7.24
N SER A 48 -1.23 -5.27 6.00
CA SER A 48 -0.49 -4.90 4.78
C SER A 48 -0.49 -3.39 4.55
N GLU A 49 -1.68 -2.79 4.54
CA GLU A 49 -1.83 -1.34 4.33
C GLU A 49 -1.32 -0.54 5.53
N GLY A 50 -1.51 -1.05 6.75
CA GLY A 50 -0.99 -0.46 7.97
C GLY A 50 0.54 -0.42 8.02
N ALA A 51 1.21 -1.46 7.54
CA ALA A 51 2.66 -1.47 7.43
C ALA A 51 3.17 -0.41 6.44
N ALA A 52 2.45 -0.20 5.32
CA ALA A 52 2.77 0.85 4.37
C ALA A 52 2.56 2.25 4.99
N ALA A 53 1.39 2.47 5.59
CA ALA A 53 1.06 3.73 6.26
C ALA A 53 2.06 4.04 7.39
N PHE A 54 2.40 3.07 8.23
CA PHE A 54 3.39 3.24 9.31
C PHE A 54 4.75 3.69 8.79
N LEU A 55 5.25 3.08 7.70
CA LEU A 55 6.54 3.46 7.12
C LEU A 55 6.53 4.88 6.55
N ILE A 56 5.41 5.32 5.97
CA ILE A 56 5.25 6.67 5.45
C ILE A 56 5.19 7.68 6.60
N LEU A 57 4.41 7.38 7.65
CA LEU A 57 4.27 8.25 8.81
C LEU A 57 5.58 8.43 9.58
N THR A 58 6.43 7.38 9.64
CA THR A 58 7.69 7.38 10.39
C THR A 58 8.92 7.75 9.54
N ARG A 59 8.77 7.89 8.21
CA ARG A 59 9.90 8.28 7.35
C ARG A 59 10.35 9.72 7.64
N ARG A 60 11.63 9.98 7.38
CA ARG A 60 12.16 11.35 7.42
C ARG A 60 11.75 12.13 6.17
N PRO A 61 11.44 13.43 6.29
CA PRO A 61 11.18 14.30 5.14
C PRO A 61 12.33 14.25 4.14
N THR A 62 12.02 14.22 2.85
CA THR A 62 13.00 14.19 1.77
C THR A 62 13.08 15.56 1.11
N ARG A 63 14.30 16.12 0.99
CA ARG A 63 14.54 17.43 0.34
C ARG A 63 14.63 17.35 -1.18
N ASN A 64 14.73 16.15 -1.77
CA ASN A 64 14.94 15.91 -3.20
C ASN A 64 13.78 15.12 -3.82
N ALA A 65 12.53 15.38 -3.40
CA ALA A 65 11.37 14.78 -4.03
C ALA A 65 11.07 15.47 -5.37
N SER A 66 10.48 14.73 -6.33
CA SER A 66 9.98 15.34 -7.56
C SER A 66 8.88 16.36 -7.24
N LEU A 67 8.91 17.52 -7.89
CA LEU A 67 7.82 18.53 -7.83
C LEU A 67 6.88 18.44 -9.04
N ARG A 68 7.03 17.42 -9.90
CA ARG A 68 6.15 17.25 -11.06
C ARG A 68 4.77 16.83 -10.60
N PHE A 69 3.75 17.55 -11.01
CA PHE A 69 2.35 17.25 -10.71
C PHE A 69 1.96 15.81 -11.09
N PHE A 70 2.45 15.33 -12.23
CA PHE A 70 2.19 13.97 -12.70
C PHE A 70 2.71 12.90 -11.73
N ASP A 71 3.94 13.06 -11.20
CA ASP A 71 4.53 12.10 -10.26
C ASP A 71 3.70 12.02 -8.97
N TRP A 72 3.20 13.15 -8.50
CA TRP A 72 2.32 13.23 -7.32
C TRP A 72 0.96 12.59 -7.58
N THR A 73 0.36 12.83 -8.75
CA THR A 73 -0.92 12.25 -9.13
C THR A 73 -0.83 10.72 -9.20
N VAL A 74 0.16 10.18 -9.90
CA VAL A 74 0.38 8.73 -10.01
C VAL A 74 0.65 8.11 -8.63
N THR A 75 1.48 8.76 -7.83
CA THR A 75 1.77 8.31 -6.47
C THR A 75 0.53 8.30 -5.58
N ALA A 76 -0.28 9.37 -5.64
CA ALA A 76 -1.52 9.46 -4.87
C ALA A 76 -2.53 8.38 -5.28
N ILE A 77 -2.72 8.15 -6.58
CA ILE A 77 -3.59 7.09 -7.08
C ILE A 77 -3.11 5.73 -6.58
N GLY A 78 -1.86 5.36 -6.85
CA GLY A 78 -1.30 4.06 -6.46
C GLY A 78 -1.26 3.81 -4.95
N THR A 79 -1.34 4.86 -4.11
CA THR A 79 -1.31 4.71 -2.65
C THR A 79 -2.69 4.81 -2.01
N ILE A 80 -3.54 5.74 -2.48
CA ILE A 80 -4.85 6.00 -1.86
C ILE A 80 -5.90 5.01 -2.35
N PHE A 81 -5.88 4.63 -3.63
CA PHE A 81 -6.90 3.74 -4.19
C PHE A 81 -6.98 2.39 -3.47
N PRO A 82 -5.88 1.66 -3.19
CA PRO A 82 -5.95 0.43 -2.40
C PRO A 82 -6.60 0.61 -1.03
N LEU A 83 -6.41 1.77 -0.40
CA LEU A 83 -7.05 2.10 0.89
C LEU A 83 -8.57 2.31 0.79
N LEU A 84 -9.13 2.41 -0.42
CA LEU A 84 -10.58 2.47 -0.66
C LEU A 84 -11.22 1.08 -0.82
N ALA A 85 -10.44 0.00 -0.82
CA ALA A 85 -10.96 -1.35 -0.89
C ALA A 85 -11.95 -1.63 0.24
N ALA A 86 -12.95 -2.46 -0.03
CA ALA A 86 -13.99 -2.79 0.92
C ALA A 86 -14.36 -4.27 0.84
N PRO A 87 -14.61 -4.94 1.99
CA PRO A 87 -15.20 -6.27 1.99
C PRO A 87 -16.50 -6.30 1.21
N SER A 88 -16.81 -7.42 0.58
CA SER A 88 -18.06 -7.62 -0.15
C SER A 88 -18.73 -8.93 0.28
N ALA A 89 -20.06 -8.94 0.26
CA ALA A 89 -20.86 -10.12 0.58
C ALA A 89 -20.93 -11.13 -0.59
N THR A 90 -20.33 -10.83 -1.74
CA THR A 90 -20.32 -11.69 -2.92
C THR A 90 -19.58 -13.01 -2.66
N GLN A 91 -19.94 -14.06 -3.38
CA GLN A 91 -19.27 -15.36 -3.31
C GLN A 91 -17.79 -15.20 -3.73
N PRO A 92 -16.84 -15.79 -2.98
CA PRO A 92 -15.44 -15.79 -3.38
C PRO A 92 -15.24 -16.50 -4.74
N LEU A 93 -14.33 -15.98 -5.56
CA LEU A 93 -13.98 -16.60 -6.85
C LEU A 93 -13.01 -17.79 -6.69
N ALA A 94 -12.38 -17.93 -5.52
CA ALA A 94 -11.46 -19.01 -5.22
C ALA A 94 -11.60 -19.42 -3.73
N PRO A 95 -11.11 -20.62 -3.34
CA PRO A 95 -11.10 -21.05 -1.95
C PRO A 95 -10.41 -20.01 -1.05
N LEU A 96 -11.01 -19.68 0.10
CA LEU A 96 -10.48 -18.65 1.01
C LEU A 96 -9.06 -18.96 1.49
N ALA A 97 -8.73 -20.25 1.67
CA ALA A 97 -7.36 -20.66 2.02
C ALA A 97 -6.35 -20.27 0.92
N PHE A 98 -6.71 -20.41 -0.35
CA PHE A 98 -5.88 -19.98 -1.47
C PHE A 98 -5.73 -18.45 -1.47
N CYS A 99 -6.83 -17.70 -1.34
CA CYS A 99 -6.82 -16.24 -1.28
C CYS A 99 -5.91 -15.74 -0.16
N GLY A 100 -6.07 -16.28 1.05
CA GLY A 100 -5.25 -15.94 2.22
C GLY A 100 -3.78 -16.29 2.03
N THR A 101 -3.48 -17.43 1.41
CA THR A 101 -2.09 -17.83 1.11
C THR A 101 -1.42 -16.86 0.14
N VAL A 102 -2.10 -16.50 -0.95
CA VAL A 102 -1.58 -15.53 -1.94
C VAL A 102 -1.34 -14.17 -1.28
N MET A 103 -2.27 -13.70 -0.44
CA MET A 103 -2.10 -12.45 0.32
C MET A 103 -0.93 -12.51 1.29
N ALA A 104 -0.79 -13.60 2.06
CA ALA A 104 0.30 -13.77 3.02
C ALA A 104 1.66 -13.77 2.32
N LEU A 105 1.80 -14.47 1.21
CA LEU A 105 3.03 -14.46 0.40
C LEU A 105 3.33 -13.06 -0.15
N GLY A 106 2.31 -12.37 -0.66
CA GLY A 106 2.44 -10.98 -1.11
C GLY A 106 2.89 -10.05 0.02
N PHE A 107 2.30 -10.20 1.22
CA PHE A 107 2.67 -9.43 2.41
C PHE A 107 4.13 -9.71 2.83
N ILE A 108 4.55 -10.98 2.89
CA ILE A 108 5.93 -11.34 3.22
C ILE A 108 6.91 -10.72 2.21
N LEU A 109 6.59 -10.79 0.92
CA LEU A 109 7.43 -10.23 -0.14
C LEU A 109 7.56 -8.72 -0.01
N GLN A 110 6.47 -7.98 0.19
CA GLN A 110 6.52 -6.53 0.34
C GLN A 110 7.22 -6.08 1.63
N ILE A 111 7.01 -6.78 2.76
CA ILE A 111 7.72 -6.47 4.01
C ILE A 111 9.22 -6.74 3.86
N SER A 112 9.61 -7.85 3.26
CA SER A 112 11.03 -8.17 3.00
C SER A 112 11.68 -7.09 2.12
N ALA A 113 10.96 -6.61 1.10
CA ALA A 113 11.42 -5.51 0.24
C ALA A 113 11.55 -4.19 1.03
N LYS A 114 10.54 -3.83 1.84
CA LYS A 114 10.56 -2.63 2.69
C LYS A 114 11.70 -2.66 3.72
N LEU A 115 11.93 -3.81 4.36
CA LEU A 115 13.04 -3.99 5.31
C LEU A 115 14.40 -3.85 4.63
N THR A 116 14.53 -4.32 3.38
CA THR A 116 15.75 -4.13 2.59
C THR A 116 15.99 -2.66 2.24
N LEU A 117 14.94 -1.91 1.92
CA LEU A 117 15.03 -0.48 1.63
C LEU A 117 15.28 0.35 2.90
N ARG A 118 14.78 -0.08 4.04
CA ARG A 118 14.88 0.64 5.33
C ARG A 118 14.51 2.13 5.17
N ARG A 119 15.44 3.05 5.53
CA ARG A 119 15.25 4.51 5.42
C ARG A 119 15.25 5.03 3.98
N SER A 120 15.57 4.19 2.99
CA SER A 120 15.52 4.54 1.57
C SER A 120 14.11 4.38 0.98
N PHE A 121 13.12 3.93 1.77
CA PHE A 121 11.73 3.84 1.36
C PHE A 121 11.10 5.23 1.17
N GLY A 122 10.31 5.39 0.12
CA GLY A 122 9.53 6.61 -0.14
C GLY A 122 8.62 6.43 -1.35
N LEU A 123 7.47 7.09 -1.35
CA LEU A 123 6.47 7.01 -2.42
C LEU A 123 6.88 7.82 -3.65
N VAL A 124 7.33 9.05 -3.44
CA VAL A 124 7.72 9.93 -4.54
C VAL A 124 9.13 9.59 -5.02
N PRO A 125 9.37 9.57 -6.35
CA PRO A 125 10.69 9.31 -6.91
C PRO A 125 11.76 10.25 -6.33
N ALA A 126 12.83 9.65 -5.78
CA ALA A 126 13.99 10.37 -5.28
C ALA A 126 15.23 9.48 -5.40
N ASN A 127 16.38 10.08 -5.67
CA ASN A 127 17.64 9.34 -5.72
C ASN A 127 18.09 8.95 -4.30
N ARG A 128 17.88 7.69 -3.92
CA ARG A 128 18.20 7.14 -2.59
C ARG A 128 19.23 6.01 -2.65
N GLY A 129 19.92 5.89 -3.77
CA GLY A 129 20.90 4.83 -4.04
C GLY A 129 20.26 3.50 -4.45
N VAL A 130 21.02 2.70 -5.19
CA VAL A 130 20.58 1.37 -5.68
C VAL A 130 20.69 0.34 -4.56
N LYS A 131 19.63 -0.43 -4.32
CA LYS A 131 19.60 -1.55 -3.38
C LYS A 131 19.52 -2.86 -4.17
N ILE A 132 20.50 -3.74 -3.96
CA ILE A 132 20.62 -5.02 -4.66
C ILE A 132 20.55 -6.23 -3.71
N GLY A 133 20.19 -6.01 -2.44
CA GLY A 133 20.09 -7.05 -1.41
C GLY A 133 18.69 -7.65 -1.29
N GLY A 134 18.56 -8.77 -0.56
CA GLY A 134 17.28 -9.41 -0.27
C GLY A 134 16.49 -9.78 -1.53
N PRO A 135 15.16 -9.54 -1.58
CA PRO A 135 14.32 -9.90 -2.73
C PRO A 135 14.68 -9.14 -4.02
N TYR A 136 15.39 -8.01 -3.93
CA TYR A 136 15.90 -7.25 -5.09
C TYR A 136 16.96 -8.00 -5.91
N LYS A 137 17.51 -9.11 -5.41
CA LYS A 137 18.38 -9.99 -6.18
C LYS A 137 17.63 -10.78 -7.26
N PHE A 138 16.35 -11.09 -7.04
CA PHE A 138 15.54 -11.97 -7.87
C PHE A 138 14.50 -11.19 -8.69
N ILE A 139 13.93 -10.14 -8.14
CA ILE A 139 12.86 -9.35 -8.75
C ILE A 139 13.25 -7.87 -8.69
N ARG A 140 13.12 -7.17 -9.83
CA ARG A 140 13.45 -5.73 -9.89
C ARG A 140 12.56 -4.86 -8.99
N HIS A 141 11.30 -5.25 -8.86
CA HIS A 141 10.28 -4.51 -8.12
C HIS A 141 9.50 -5.43 -7.15
N PRO A 142 10.17 -6.01 -6.13
CA PRO A 142 9.54 -7.01 -5.26
C PRO A 142 8.41 -6.42 -4.42
N MET A 143 8.48 -5.14 -4.10
CA MET A 143 7.43 -4.46 -3.34
C MET A 143 6.13 -4.38 -4.16
N TYR A 144 6.19 -3.98 -5.43
CA TYR A 144 5.02 -3.94 -6.31
C TYR A 144 4.46 -5.34 -6.59
N ALA A 145 5.32 -6.34 -6.77
CA ALA A 145 4.91 -7.74 -6.91
C ALA A 145 4.15 -8.20 -5.65
N GLY A 146 4.62 -7.85 -4.46
CA GLY A 146 3.94 -8.16 -3.21
C GLY A 146 2.58 -7.48 -3.07
N TYR A 147 2.46 -6.21 -3.45
CA TYR A 147 1.17 -5.51 -3.47
C TYR A 147 0.20 -6.16 -4.46
N LEU A 148 0.65 -6.46 -5.68
CA LEU A 148 -0.17 -7.12 -6.69
C LEU A 148 -0.73 -8.45 -6.20
N MET A 149 0.11 -9.28 -5.56
CA MET A 149 -0.33 -10.54 -4.96
C MET A 149 -1.37 -10.32 -3.86
N ALA A 150 -1.15 -9.36 -2.96
CA ALA A 150 -2.10 -9.04 -1.90
C ALA A 150 -3.45 -8.56 -2.45
N HIS A 151 -3.43 -7.68 -3.45
CA HIS A 151 -4.64 -7.16 -4.11
C HIS A 151 -5.40 -8.24 -4.87
N ILE A 152 -4.70 -9.14 -5.59
CA ILE A 152 -5.32 -10.30 -6.26
C ILE A 152 -5.98 -11.21 -5.23
N GLY A 153 -5.28 -11.57 -4.15
CA GLY A 153 -5.83 -12.43 -3.09
C GLY A 153 -7.07 -11.82 -2.44
N PHE A 154 -7.05 -10.53 -2.13
CA PHE A 154 -8.21 -9.84 -1.58
C PHE A 154 -9.36 -9.75 -2.57
N PHE A 155 -9.09 -9.42 -3.83
CA PHE A 155 -10.11 -9.37 -4.88
C PHE A 155 -10.79 -10.72 -5.10
N LEU A 156 -10.03 -11.81 -5.12
CA LEU A 156 -10.60 -13.17 -5.26
C LEU A 156 -11.51 -13.55 -4.08
N ALA A 157 -11.20 -13.06 -2.88
CA ALA A 157 -12.02 -13.28 -1.68
C ALA A 157 -13.24 -12.36 -1.62
N HIS A 158 -13.12 -11.13 -2.13
CA HIS A 158 -14.14 -10.08 -2.11
C HIS A 158 -14.37 -9.51 -3.51
N PRO A 159 -14.85 -10.31 -4.49
CA PRO A 159 -15.08 -9.84 -5.84
C PRO A 159 -16.22 -8.83 -5.86
N SER A 160 -15.95 -7.64 -6.37
CA SER A 160 -16.94 -6.60 -6.60
C SER A 160 -16.45 -5.66 -7.72
N LEU A 161 -17.39 -5.02 -8.42
CA LEU A 161 -17.03 -4.00 -9.41
C LEU A 161 -16.26 -2.85 -8.78
N TRP A 162 -16.55 -2.52 -7.53
CA TRP A 162 -15.83 -1.51 -6.77
C TRP A 162 -14.35 -1.89 -6.58
N ASN A 163 -14.07 -3.08 -6.03
CA ASN A 163 -12.69 -3.54 -5.81
C ASN A 163 -11.95 -3.74 -7.14
N PHE A 164 -12.64 -4.21 -8.19
CA PHE A 164 -12.05 -4.31 -9.52
C PHE A 164 -11.62 -2.95 -10.05
N ALA A 165 -12.51 -1.95 -10.01
CA ALA A 165 -12.19 -0.59 -10.47
C ALA A 165 -11.01 0.02 -9.70
N ILE A 166 -10.98 -0.15 -8.37
CA ILE A 166 -9.89 0.33 -7.52
C ILE A 166 -8.56 -0.30 -7.92
N TYR A 167 -8.48 -1.63 -7.97
CA TYR A 167 -7.23 -2.32 -8.24
C TYR A 167 -6.78 -2.27 -9.71
N ALA A 168 -7.69 -2.03 -10.64
CA ALA A 168 -7.36 -1.78 -12.05
C ALA A 168 -6.77 -0.39 -12.28
N THR A 169 -7.00 0.56 -11.37
CA THR A 169 -6.51 1.95 -11.48
C THR A 169 -5.29 2.22 -10.60
N ALA A 170 -5.04 1.40 -9.58
CA ALA A 170 -3.90 1.52 -8.67
C ALA A 170 -2.63 0.90 -9.23
#